data_61a54a4ba3487beb1baa8331f9399ab0
#
_entry.id   61a54a4ba3487beb1baa8331f9399ab0
#
_cell.length_a   1.000
_cell.length_b   1.000
_cell.length_c   1.000
_cell.angle_alpha   90.00
_cell.angle_beta   90.00
_cell.angle_gamma   90.00
#
_symmetry.space_group_name_H-M   'P 1'
#
loop_
_entity.id
_entity.type
_entity.pdbx_description
1 polymer ?
#
loop_
_entity_poly.entity_id
_entity_poly.type
_entity_poly.pdbx_seq_one_letter_code
_entity_poly.pdbx_strand_id
1 'polypeptide(L)'
;LTVDGKEVETQTVIIASGAGHRHLGLESEAKLEKKGVTYCATCDGALPMFRDQPLVVVGGGDSACEEATYLTRFASKVYLVHRRDELRASKIMAERTLANDKIEPVWHSEVIEVMDVEQEKVTGVKVRNNQTNEESTIDCAGLFIAIGHIPNTQLFKGVIDMDDAGYILPKRGQETNVTGVYVAGDCSDHVYRQAITAAGQGCAAAIDAERHLASLDQ
;
A
#
# COMPACT_ATOMS: atom_id res chain seq x y z
N LEU A 1 -16.27 -10.21 -22.95
CA LEU A 1 -15.22 -9.23 -22.63
C LEU A 1 -14.80 -8.49 -23.89
N THR A 2 -14.42 -7.21 -23.74
CA THR A 2 -13.80 -6.45 -24.83
C THR A 2 -12.32 -6.25 -24.50
N VAL A 3 -11.44 -6.75 -25.37
CA VAL A 3 -9.98 -6.65 -25.23
C VAL A 3 -9.44 -5.96 -26.48
N ASP A 4 -8.78 -4.82 -26.34
CA ASP A 4 -8.25 -4.02 -27.45
C ASP A 4 -9.28 -3.73 -28.55
N GLY A 5 -10.54 -3.46 -28.13
CA GLY A 5 -11.65 -3.20 -29.03
C GLY A 5 -12.27 -4.43 -29.73
N LYS A 6 -11.82 -5.63 -29.39
CA LYS A 6 -12.36 -6.89 -29.90
C LYS A 6 -13.17 -7.61 -28.83
N GLU A 7 -14.30 -8.17 -29.19
CA GLU A 7 -15.06 -9.05 -28.32
C GLU A 7 -14.36 -10.42 -28.20
N VAL A 8 -14.21 -10.87 -26.95
CA VAL A 8 -13.67 -12.18 -26.60
C VAL A 8 -14.71 -12.93 -25.76
N GLU A 9 -15.16 -14.07 -26.26
CA GLU A 9 -16.02 -14.98 -25.51
C GLU A 9 -15.16 -15.87 -24.63
N THR A 10 -15.62 -16.09 -23.39
CA THR A 10 -14.94 -16.96 -22.41
C THR A 10 -15.97 -17.54 -21.45
N GLN A 11 -15.72 -18.74 -20.96
CA GLN A 11 -16.55 -19.38 -19.93
C GLN A 11 -16.13 -18.98 -18.51
N THR A 12 -14.86 -18.57 -18.32
CA THR A 12 -14.37 -18.13 -17.02
C THR A 12 -13.49 -16.88 -17.14
N VAL A 13 -13.43 -16.08 -16.05
CA VAL A 13 -12.56 -14.91 -15.92
C VAL A 13 -11.91 -14.92 -14.56
N ILE A 14 -10.62 -14.65 -14.50
CA ILE A 14 -9.89 -14.41 -13.25
C ILE A 14 -9.47 -12.94 -13.22
N ILE A 15 -10.00 -12.18 -12.25
CA ILE A 15 -9.64 -10.79 -12.02
C ILE A 15 -8.42 -10.75 -11.11
N ALA A 16 -7.29 -10.32 -11.65
CA ALA A 16 -6.00 -10.19 -10.94
C ALA A 16 -5.37 -8.82 -11.23
N SER A 17 -6.19 -7.75 -11.15
CA SER A 17 -5.82 -6.40 -11.55
C SER A 17 -4.95 -5.66 -10.53
N GLY A 18 -4.77 -6.24 -9.33
CA GLY A 18 -3.92 -5.69 -8.27
C GLY A 18 -4.48 -4.43 -7.62
N ALA A 19 -3.60 -3.71 -6.92
CA ALA A 19 -3.88 -2.42 -6.31
C ALA A 19 -2.69 -1.46 -6.51
N GLY A 20 -2.99 -0.17 -6.67
CA GLY A 20 -2.00 0.90 -6.65
C GLY A 20 -1.84 1.49 -5.25
N HIS A 21 -0.81 2.29 -5.06
CA HIS A 21 -0.58 3.07 -3.86
C HIS A 21 -1.13 4.49 -4.03
N ARG A 22 -1.49 5.12 -2.92
CA ARG A 22 -1.74 6.55 -2.90
C ARG A 22 -0.41 7.29 -2.86
N HIS A 23 -0.31 8.33 -3.66
CA HIS A 23 0.88 9.17 -3.77
C HIS A 23 0.68 10.50 -3.03
N LEU A 24 1.79 11.12 -2.60
CA LEU A 24 1.77 12.50 -2.13
C LEU A 24 1.56 13.48 -3.29
N GLY A 25 1.90 13.05 -4.50
CA GLY A 25 1.77 13.83 -5.72
C GLY A 25 2.93 14.79 -5.96
N LEU A 26 4.09 14.51 -5.36
CA LEU A 26 5.29 15.31 -5.50
C LEU A 26 6.14 14.81 -6.68
N GLU A 27 6.68 15.71 -7.48
CA GLU A 27 7.60 15.34 -8.57
C GLU A 27 8.85 14.64 -8.03
N SER A 28 9.37 15.09 -6.88
CA SER A 28 10.51 14.49 -6.19
C SER A 28 10.22 13.08 -5.68
N GLU A 29 8.99 12.81 -5.20
CA GLU A 29 8.53 11.46 -4.85
C GLU A 29 8.68 10.50 -6.04
N ALA A 30 8.11 10.89 -7.20
CA ALA A 30 8.13 10.05 -8.40
C ALA A 30 9.56 9.78 -8.92
N LYS A 31 10.46 10.78 -8.85
CA LYS A 31 11.85 10.63 -9.29
C LYS A 31 12.68 9.74 -8.38
N LEU A 32 12.34 9.68 -7.09
CA LEU A 32 13.06 8.90 -6.07
C LEU A 32 12.37 7.58 -5.68
N GLU A 33 11.29 7.22 -6.38
CA GLU A 33 10.68 5.89 -6.24
C GLU A 33 11.72 4.80 -6.50
N LYS A 34 11.79 3.80 -5.60
CA LYS A 34 12.83 2.75 -5.56
C LYS A 34 14.27 3.24 -5.33
N LYS A 35 14.46 4.54 -5.07
CA LYS A 35 15.76 5.16 -4.74
C LYS A 35 15.76 5.74 -3.32
N GLY A 36 14.91 5.20 -2.46
CA GLY A 36 14.71 5.62 -1.07
C GLY A 36 13.25 6.02 -0.77
N VAL A 37 12.41 6.25 -1.79
CA VAL A 37 10.96 6.34 -1.62
C VAL A 37 10.35 4.98 -1.86
N THR A 38 9.50 4.51 -0.93
CA THR A 38 8.85 3.20 -0.97
C THR A 38 7.45 3.25 -0.35
N TYR A 39 6.62 2.27 -0.68
CA TYR A 39 5.24 2.14 -0.24
C TYR A 39 5.00 0.85 0.55
N CYS A 40 6.07 0.13 0.90
CA CYS A 40 5.97 -1.15 1.60
C CYS A 40 7.14 -1.35 2.57
N ALA A 41 6.93 -1.10 3.85
CA ALA A 41 7.96 -1.32 4.86
C ALA A 41 8.37 -2.79 4.99
N THR A 42 7.43 -3.72 4.86
CA THR A 42 7.70 -5.15 4.92
C THR A 42 8.58 -5.63 3.77
N CYS A 43 8.42 -5.02 2.57
CA CYS A 43 9.19 -5.36 1.39
C CYS A 43 10.62 -4.83 1.47
N ASP A 44 10.77 -3.57 1.85
CA ASP A 44 12.00 -2.82 1.64
C ASP A 44 12.73 -2.42 2.94
N GLY A 45 12.03 -2.41 4.08
CA GLY A 45 12.58 -1.89 5.34
C GLY A 45 13.86 -2.56 5.83
N ALA A 46 14.10 -3.81 5.43
CA ALA A 46 15.32 -4.56 5.77
C ALA A 46 16.49 -4.30 4.81
N LEU A 47 16.32 -3.49 3.75
CA LEU A 47 17.38 -3.19 2.80
C LEU A 47 18.60 -2.55 3.49
N PRO A 48 19.82 -2.87 3.04
CA PRO A 48 21.04 -2.35 3.67
C PRO A 48 21.10 -0.82 3.75
N MET A 49 20.51 -0.11 2.79
CA MET A 49 20.50 1.34 2.74
C MET A 49 19.72 2.01 3.88
N PHE A 50 18.81 1.29 4.53
CA PHE A 50 17.95 1.78 5.62
C PHE A 50 18.43 1.37 7.01
N ARG A 51 19.41 0.47 7.10
CA ARG A 51 19.90 -0.05 8.38
C ARG A 51 20.64 1.04 9.16
N ASP A 52 20.26 1.16 10.43
CA ASP A 52 20.81 2.13 11.38
C ASP A 52 20.71 3.59 10.89
N GLN A 53 19.81 3.87 9.95
CA GLN A 53 19.53 5.21 9.43
C GLN A 53 18.21 5.75 9.97
N PRO A 54 18.05 7.09 10.08
CA PRO A 54 16.74 7.69 10.30
C PRO A 54 15.85 7.44 9.09
N LEU A 55 14.58 7.11 9.34
CA LEU A 55 13.57 6.90 8.31
C LEU A 55 12.34 7.76 8.58
N VAL A 56 11.62 8.11 7.54
CA VAL A 56 10.36 8.85 7.63
C VAL A 56 9.22 7.95 7.15
N VAL A 57 8.12 7.91 7.92
CA VAL A 57 6.86 7.31 7.53
C VAL A 57 5.81 8.40 7.43
N VAL A 58 5.05 8.44 6.33
CA VAL A 58 3.93 9.37 6.17
C VAL A 58 2.62 8.61 6.28
N GLY A 59 1.78 9.03 7.22
CA GLY A 59 0.48 8.43 7.42
C GLY A 59 -0.03 8.62 8.85
N GLY A 60 -1.11 7.94 9.20
CA GLY A 60 -1.69 8.06 10.54
C GLY A 60 -2.81 7.05 10.82
N GLY A 61 -3.02 6.08 9.93
CA GLY A 61 -3.89 4.93 10.14
C GLY A 61 -3.12 3.72 10.65
N ASP A 62 -3.81 2.58 10.83
CA ASP A 62 -3.20 1.33 11.30
C ASP A 62 -1.99 0.92 10.47
N SER A 63 -2.07 0.98 9.14
CA SER A 63 -0.93 0.65 8.25
C SER A 63 0.30 1.51 8.53
N ALA A 64 0.14 2.83 8.76
CA ALA A 64 1.26 3.71 9.07
C ALA A 64 1.88 3.38 10.44
N CYS A 65 1.07 3.03 11.42
CA CYS A 65 1.52 2.60 12.74
C CYS A 65 2.26 1.26 12.69
N GLU A 66 1.74 0.30 11.91
CA GLU A 66 2.38 -1.00 11.69
C GLU A 66 3.72 -0.83 10.99
N GLU A 67 3.77 -0.06 9.91
CA GLU A 67 4.98 0.18 9.14
C GLU A 67 6.04 0.92 9.98
N ALA A 68 5.64 1.99 10.69
CA ALA A 68 6.55 2.71 11.58
C ALA A 68 7.13 1.79 12.67
N THR A 69 6.26 0.97 13.30
CA THR A 69 6.70 0.01 14.32
C THR A 69 7.61 -1.07 13.73
N TYR A 70 7.30 -1.58 12.55
CA TYR A 70 8.14 -2.58 11.87
C TYR A 70 9.53 -2.04 11.56
N LEU A 71 9.62 -0.80 11.05
CA LEU A 71 10.88 -0.16 10.68
C LEU A 71 11.80 0.10 11.87
N THR A 72 11.29 0.24 13.09
CA THR A 72 12.15 0.39 14.29
C THR A 72 13.12 -0.78 14.52
N ARG A 73 12.87 -1.93 13.88
CA ARG A 73 13.78 -3.09 13.92
C ARG A 73 15.09 -2.85 13.17
N PHE A 74 15.07 -1.96 12.20
CA PHE A 74 16.18 -1.71 11.28
C PHE A 74 16.72 -0.28 11.41
N ALA A 75 15.85 0.69 11.61
CA ALA A 75 16.19 2.11 11.69
C ALA A 75 16.82 2.49 13.02
N SER A 76 17.65 3.54 13.01
CA SER A 76 18.09 4.24 14.22
C SER A 76 16.94 5.02 14.85
N LYS A 77 16.09 5.65 14.03
CA LYS A 77 14.92 6.42 14.40
C LYS A 77 13.87 6.40 13.28
N VAL A 78 12.60 6.51 13.63
CA VAL A 78 11.48 6.64 12.68
C VAL A 78 10.70 7.91 13.01
N TYR A 79 10.62 8.84 12.07
CA TYR A 79 9.76 10.01 12.15
C TYR A 79 8.41 9.69 11.51
N LEU A 80 7.33 9.79 12.28
CA LEU A 80 5.97 9.55 11.79
C LEU A 80 5.29 10.89 11.48
N VAL A 81 5.32 11.29 10.21
CA VAL A 81 4.74 12.55 9.74
C VAL A 81 3.24 12.39 9.57
N HIS A 82 2.48 13.17 10.31
CA HIS A 82 1.03 13.17 10.25
C HIS A 82 0.44 14.58 10.24
N ARG A 83 -0.57 14.79 9.37
CA ARG A 83 -1.21 16.09 9.15
C ARG A 83 -2.15 16.57 10.27
N ARG A 84 -2.42 15.75 11.28
CA ARG A 84 -3.27 16.06 12.43
C ARG A 84 -2.45 15.97 13.72
N ASP A 85 -3.11 16.20 14.87
CA ASP A 85 -2.58 16.09 16.23
C ASP A 85 -2.79 14.72 16.86
N GLU A 86 -3.53 13.83 16.19
CA GLU A 86 -3.82 12.48 16.66
C GLU A 86 -3.82 11.47 15.49
N LEU A 87 -3.43 10.23 15.77
CA LEU A 87 -3.49 9.13 14.83
C LEU A 87 -4.95 8.67 14.66
N ARG A 88 -5.29 8.24 13.43
CA ARG A 88 -6.58 7.62 13.10
C ARG A 88 -6.57 6.11 13.25
N ALA A 89 -5.44 5.55 13.66
CA ALA A 89 -5.29 4.14 13.94
C ALA A 89 -6.19 3.70 15.10
N SER A 90 -6.42 2.40 15.22
CA SER A 90 -7.06 1.83 16.40
C SER A 90 -6.30 2.27 17.67
N LYS A 91 -7.02 2.46 18.76
CA LYS A 91 -6.43 2.98 20.02
C LYS A 91 -5.20 2.18 20.46
N ILE A 92 -5.28 0.86 20.38
CA ILE A 92 -4.19 -0.05 20.76
C ILE A 92 -2.96 0.17 19.87
N MET A 93 -3.16 0.33 18.56
CA MET A 93 -2.05 0.56 17.62
C MET A 93 -1.43 1.94 17.83
N ALA A 94 -2.24 2.98 18.01
CA ALA A 94 -1.77 4.33 18.28
C ALA A 94 -0.95 4.38 19.57
N GLU A 95 -1.47 3.85 20.69
CA GLU A 95 -0.77 3.79 21.98
C GLU A 95 0.57 3.03 21.87
N ARG A 96 0.58 1.88 21.20
CA ARG A 96 1.79 1.08 21.00
C ARG A 96 2.83 1.82 20.16
N THR A 97 2.41 2.51 19.12
CA THR A 97 3.29 3.27 18.24
C THR A 97 3.91 4.46 18.97
N LEU A 98 3.10 5.22 19.71
CA LEU A 98 3.57 6.39 20.46
C LEU A 98 4.39 6.03 21.70
N ALA A 99 4.25 4.84 22.24
CA ALA A 99 5.08 4.33 23.34
C ALA A 99 6.46 3.80 22.90
N ASN A 100 6.75 3.75 21.59
CA ASN A 100 8.03 3.26 21.09
C ASN A 100 9.08 4.36 21.06
N ASP A 101 10.15 4.21 21.85
CA ASP A 101 11.21 5.21 22.01
C ASP A 101 11.95 5.59 20.70
N LYS A 102 11.86 4.74 19.67
CA LYS A 102 12.44 5.01 18.36
C LYS A 102 11.51 5.79 17.43
N ILE A 103 10.22 5.94 17.79
CA ILE A 103 9.25 6.64 16.95
C ILE A 103 9.03 8.06 17.48
N GLU A 104 9.27 9.03 16.63
CA GLU A 104 8.96 10.44 16.90
C GLU A 104 7.83 10.92 16.01
N PRO A 105 6.65 11.26 16.56
CA PRO A 105 5.57 11.84 15.78
C PRO A 105 5.87 13.29 15.40
N VAL A 106 5.65 13.61 14.13
CA VAL A 106 5.75 14.96 13.57
C VAL A 106 4.33 15.39 13.20
N TRP A 107 3.68 16.04 14.17
CA TRP A 107 2.29 16.43 14.08
C TRP A 107 2.05 17.64 13.18
N HIS A 108 0.80 17.81 12.72
CA HIS A 108 0.36 18.93 11.89
C HIS A 108 1.23 19.17 10.66
N SER A 109 1.88 18.12 10.14
CA SER A 109 2.91 18.25 9.13
C SER A 109 2.61 17.41 7.89
N GLU A 110 3.02 17.93 6.76
CA GLU A 110 2.98 17.27 5.46
C GLU A 110 4.35 17.33 4.79
N VAL A 111 4.74 16.29 4.10
CA VAL A 111 5.94 16.30 3.25
C VAL A 111 5.64 17.09 2.00
N ILE A 112 6.48 18.08 1.69
CA ILE A 112 6.35 18.95 0.51
C ILE A 112 7.44 18.74 -0.52
N GLU A 113 8.54 18.09 -0.15
CA GLU A 113 9.66 17.76 -1.04
C GLU A 113 10.44 16.57 -0.52
N VAL A 114 10.91 15.70 -1.41
CA VAL A 114 11.91 14.67 -1.12
C VAL A 114 13.25 15.14 -1.68
N MET A 115 14.29 15.17 -0.86
CA MET A 115 15.55 15.83 -1.19
C MET A 115 16.50 14.93 -1.98
N ASP A 116 17.41 15.60 -2.72
CA ASP A 116 18.53 15.02 -3.46
C ASP A 116 18.17 14.13 -4.65
N VAL A 117 17.16 14.56 -5.39
CA VAL A 117 16.80 13.96 -6.70
C VAL A 117 18.02 13.84 -7.62
N GLU A 118 18.92 14.84 -7.64
CA GLU A 118 20.14 14.88 -8.44
C GLU A 118 21.13 13.76 -8.08
N GLN A 119 21.14 13.34 -6.81
CA GLN A 119 21.97 12.25 -6.30
C GLN A 119 21.33 10.88 -6.49
N GLU A 120 20.11 10.83 -7.04
CA GLU A 120 19.29 9.62 -7.19
C GLU A 120 19.13 8.83 -5.88
N LYS A 121 19.02 9.53 -4.76
CA LYS A 121 18.94 8.92 -3.43
C LYS A 121 18.26 9.88 -2.45
N VAL A 122 17.43 9.37 -1.56
CA VAL A 122 16.85 10.17 -0.48
C VAL A 122 17.91 10.48 0.58
N THR A 123 18.07 11.75 0.94
CA THR A 123 18.92 12.20 2.06
C THR A 123 18.12 12.97 3.10
N GLY A 124 16.90 13.35 2.77
CA GLY A 124 15.99 14.04 3.69
C GLY A 124 14.65 14.31 3.05
N VAL A 125 13.76 14.84 3.85
CA VAL A 125 12.47 15.38 3.39
C VAL A 125 12.24 16.77 3.95
N LYS A 126 11.65 17.65 3.15
CA LYS A 126 11.15 18.92 3.63
C LYS A 126 9.70 18.76 4.06
N VAL A 127 9.40 19.17 5.26
CA VAL A 127 8.04 19.14 5.83
C VAL A 127 7.56 20.55 6.09
N ARG A 128 6.25 20.75 5.94
CA ARG A 128 5.58 22.00 6.27
C ARG A 128 4.53 21.75 7.35
N ASN A 129 4.58 22.54 8.42
CA ASN A 129 3.53 22.55 9.41
C ASN A 129 2.29 23.25 8.83
N ASN A 130 1.15 22.56 8.81
CA ASN A 130 -0.08 23.06 8.18
C ASN A 130 -0.86 24.07 9.03
N GLN A 131 -0.42 24.34 10.26
CA GLN A 131 -0.99 25.37 11.14
C GLN A 131 -0.20 26.67 11.10
N THR A 132 1.15 26.55 11.12
CA THR A 132 2.04 27.72 11.17
C THR A 132 2.61 28.09 9.80
N ASN A 133 2.52 27.19 8.80
CA ASN A 133 3.21 27.26 7.50
C ASN A 133 4.74 27.27 7.60
N GLU A 134 5.29 26.91 8.75
CA GLU A 134 6.73 26.80 8.97
C GLU A 134 7.27 25.58 8.25
N GLU A 135 8.36 25.75 7.51
CA GLU A 135 9.05 24.66 6.81
C GLU A 135 10.28 24.23 7.60
N SER A 136 10.52 22.94 7.64
CA SER A 136 11.72 22.34 8.26
C SER A 136 12.16 21.13 7.47
N THR A 137 13.39 20.68 7.73
CA THR A 137 13.98 19.51 7.08
C THR A 137 14.18 18.40 8.10
N ILE A 138 13.87 17.17 7.71
CA ILE A 138 14.17 15.95 8.46
C ILE A 138 15.17 15.16 7.65
N ASP A 139 16.40 15.01 8.17
CA ASP A 139 17.40 14.15 7.55
C ASP A 139 16.98 12.69 7.68
N CYS A 140 16.98 11.96 6.57
CA CYS A 140 16.59 10.55 6.54
C CYS A 140 17.16 9.84 5.30
N ALA A 141 17.34 8.54 5.39
CA ALA A 141 17.77 7.71 4.26
C ALA A 141 16.60 7.13 3.45
N GLY A 142 15.37 7.27 3.93
CA GLY A 142 14.20 6.74 3.24
C GLY A 142 12.89 7.34 3.70
N LEU A 143 11.96 7.40 2.74
CA LEU A 143 10.59 7.85 2.91
C LEU A 143 9.63 6.70 2.61
N PHE A 144 8.85 6.29 3.59
CA PHE A 144 7.82 5.25 3.50
C PHE A 144 6.44 5.90 3.48
N ILE A 145 5.70 5.71 2.39
CA ILE A 145 4.41 6.38 2.18
C ILE A 145 3.28 5.40 2.50
N ALA A 146 2.68 5.55 3.68
CA ALA A 146 1.65 4.68 4.25
C ALA A 146 0.28 5.39 4.33
N ILE A 147 -0.17 6.01 3.24
CA ILE A 147 -1.42 6.79 3.17
C ILE A 147 -2.57 6.03 2.50
N GLY A 148 -2.37 4.73 2.24
CA GLY A 148 -3.38 3.81 1.75
C GLY A 148 -3.14 3.31 0.33
N HIS A 149 -4.00 2.38 -0.07
CA HIS A 149 -3.98 1.71 -1.38
C HIS A 149 -5.29 1.98 -2.12
N ILE A 150 -5.27 1.75 -3.42
CA ILE A 150 -6.44 1.87 -4.29
C ILE A 150 -6.50 0.59 -5.13
N PRO A 151 -7.49 -0.29 -4.93
CA PRO A 151 -7.63 -1.47 -5.77
C PRO A 151 -7.99 -1.08 -7.21
N ASN A 152 -7.43 -1.78 -8.19
CA ASN A 152 -7.64 -1.52 -9.61
C ASN A 152 -8.92 -2.23 -10.10
N THR A 153 -10.06 -1.85 -9.54
CA THR A 153 -11.34 -2.55 -9.68
C THR A 153 -12.45 -1.71 -10.30
N GLN A 154 -12.16 -0.47 -10.68
CA GLN A 154 -13.16 0.48 -11.20
C GLN A 154 -13.92 -0.05 -12.41
N LEU A 155 -13.26 -0.86 -13.27
CA LEU A 155 -13.86 -1.48 -14.45
C LEU A 155 -15.04 -2.41 -14.10
N PHE A 156 -15.02 -3.00 -12.90
CA PHE A 156 -15.98 -4.02 -12.48
C PHE A 156 -17.10 -3.46 -11.57
N LYS A 157 -17.07 -2.16 -11.31
CA LYS A 157 -18.03 -1.50 -10.42
C LYS A 157 -19.47 -1.65 -10.94
N GLY A 158 -20.36 -2.07 -10.03
CA GLY A 158 -21.77 -2.30 -10.34
C GLY A 158 -22.08 -3.68 -10.97
N VAL A 159 -21.03 -4.49 -11.23
CA VAL A 159 -21.16 -5.87 -11.72
C VAL A 159 -20.66 -6.88 -10.70
N ILE A 160 -19.49 -6.59 -10.11
CA ILE A 160 -18.86 -7.44 -9.09
C ILE A 160 -19.04 -6.79 -7.72
N ASP A 161 -19.39 -7.60 -6.71
CA ASP A 161 -19.56 -7.15 -5.33
C ASP A 161 -18.22 -6.67 -4.76
N MET A 162 -18.24 -5.47 -4.16
CA MET A 162 -17.07 -4.80 -3.58
C MET A 162 -17.41 -4.24 -2.21
N ASP A 163 -16.37 -4.06 -1.39
CA ASP A 163 -16.48 -3.27 -0.18
C ASP A 163 -16.50 -1.75 -0.47
N ASP A 164 -16.67 -0.95 0.59
CA ASP A 164 -16.69 0.53 0.49
C ASP A 164 -15.35 1.12 0.01
N ALA A 165 -14.24 0.38 0.16
CA ALA A 165 -12.92 0.77 -0.31
C ALA A 165 -12.65 0.34 -1.78
N GLY A 166 -13.55 -0.45 -2.36
CA GLY A 166 -13.50 -0.93 -3.74
C GLY A 166 -12.79 -2.27 -3.91
N TYR A 167 -12.45 -2.99 -2.85
CA TYR A 167 -11.91 -4.35 -2.95
C TYR A 167 -13.01 -5.35 -3.31
N ILE A 168 -12.71 -6.25 -4.24
CA ILE A 168 -13.65 -7.30 -4.65
C ILE A 168 -13.84 -8.29 -3.49
N LEU A 169 -15.10 -8.61 -3.21
CA LEU A 169 -15.50 -9.54 -2.15
C LEU A 169 -15.70 -10.95 -2.70
N PRO A 170 -14.78 -11.91 -2.42
CA PRO A 170 -15.02 -13.30 -2.78
C PRO A 170 -16.15 -13.89 -1.91
N LYS A 171 -17.00 -14.73 -2.50
CA LYS A 171 -18.10 -15.43 -1.79
C LYS A 171 -17.64 -16.75 -1.17
N ARG A 172 -16.92 -17.53 -1.97
CA ARG A 172 -16.39 -18.85 -1.57
C ARG A 172 -15.08 -19.11 -2.30
N GLY A 173 -14.02 -19.38 -1.56
CA GLY A 173 -12.70 -19.50 -2.16
C GLY A 173 -12.33 -18.23 -2.90
N GLN A 174 -12.13 -18.33 -4.21
CA GLN A 174 -11.85 -17.18 -5.09
C GLN A 174 -13.05 -16.79 -5.98
N GLU A 175 -14.22 -17.42 -5.79
CA GLU A 175 -15.43 -17.10 -6.57
C GLU A 175 -16.00 -15.72 -6.18
N THR A 176 -16.43 -14.95 -7.17
CA THR A 176 -17.15 -13.69 -6.98
C THR A 176 -18.68 -13.92 -6.90
N ASN A 177 -19.46 -12.84 -6.87
CA ASN A 177 -20.92 -12.91 -7.02
C ASN A 177 -21.40 -13.35 -8.41
N VAL A 178 -20.54 -13.29 -9.42
CA VAL A 178 -20.84 -13.71 -10.79
C VAL A 178 -20.25 -15.08 -11.06
N THR A 179 -21.10 -16.04 -11.43
CA THR A 179 -20.70 -17.41 -11.74
C THR A 179 -19.65 -17.45 -12.85
N GLY A 180 -18.58 -18.22 -12.67
CA GLY A 180 -17.46 -18.32 -13.61
C GLY A 180 -16.48 -17.15 -13.52
N VAL A 181 -16.69 -16.17 -12.63
CA VAL A 181 -15.77 -15.07 -12.39
C VAL A 181 -15.10 -15.22 -11.04
N TYR A 182 -13.78 -15.18 -11.04
CA TYR A 182 -12.91 -15.37 -9.88
C TYR A 182 -12.04 -14.14 -9.64
N VAL A 183 -11.51 -14.00 -8.44
CA VAL A 183 -10.62 -12.89 -8.05
C VAL A 183 -9.37 -13.41 -7.38
N ALA A 184 -8.24 -12.74 -7.58
CA ALA A 184 -6.98 -13.06 -6.93
C ALA A 184 -6.09 -11.82 -6.75
N GLY A 185 -5.31 -11.82 -5.68
CA GLY A 185 -4.31 -10.79 -5.40
C GLY A 185 -4.89 -9.53 -4.79
N ASP A 186 -4.11 -8.45 -4.86
CA ASP A 186 -4.33 -7.22 -4.10
C ASP A 186 -5.64 -6.48 -4.44
N CYS A 187 -6.31 -6.83 -5.54
CA CYS A 187 -7.64 -6.29 -5.85
C CYS A 187 -8.75 -6.83 -4.93
N SER A 188 -8.47 -7.89 -4.14
CA SER A 188 -9.34 -8.44 -3.10
C SER A 188 -8.67 -8.56 -1.73
N ASP A 189 -7.34 -8.57 -1.67
CA ASP A 189 -6.57 -8.66 -0.43
C ASP A 189 -6.23 -7.28 0.12
N HIS A 190 -7.05 -6.77 1.03
CA HIS A 190 -6.80 -5.52 1.75
C HIS A 190 -5.91 -5.70 2.99
N VAL A 191 -5.51 -6.94 3.34
CA VAL A 191 -4.77 -7.28 4.56
C VAL A 191 -3.28 -7.42 4.32
N TYR A 192 -2.90 -8.39 3.49
CA TYR A 192 -1.49 -8.77 3.32
C TYR A 192 -0.78 -8.02 2.21
N ARG A 193 -1.40 -7.96 1.01
CA ARG A 193 -0.83 -7.28 -0.18
C ARG A 193 0.62 -7.68 -0.45
N GLN A 194 0.87 -8.98 -0.48
CA GLN A 194 2.19 -9.56 -0.72
C GLN A 194 2.20 -10.43 -1.97
N ALA A 195 3.32 -10.44 -2.69
CA ALA A 195 3.47 -11.24 -3.91
C ALA A 195 3.16 -12.72 -3.68
N ILE A 196 3.57 -13.28 -2.54
CA ILE A 196 3.34 -14.68 -2.22
C ILE A 196 1.86 -15.00 -1.93
N THR A 197 1.13 -14.08 -1.27
CA THR A 197 -0.31 -14.25 -1.05
C THR A 197 -1.07 -14.11 -2.36
N ALA A 198 -0.71 -13.15 -3.20
CA ALA A 198 -1.29 -12.98 -4.53
C ALA A 198 -1.06 -14.22 -5.42
N ALA A 199 0.15 -14.79 -5.41
CA ALA A 199 0.46 -16.02 -6.13
C ALA A 199 -0.39 -17.21 -5.62
N GLY A 200 -0.54 -17.36 -4.30
CA GLY A 200 -1.38 -18.40 -3.69
C GLY A 200 -2.85 -18.26 -4.08
N GLN A 201 -3.39 -17.04 -4.04
CA GLN A 201 -4.75 -16.74 -4.48
C GLN A 201 -4.93 -16.99 -5.98
N GLY A 202 -3.95 -16.65 -6.81
CA GLY A 202 -3.96 -16.94 -8.25
C GLY A 202 -4.01 -18.44 -8.54
N CYS A 203 -3.23 -19.24 -7.80
CA CYS A 203 -3.30 -20.71 -7.88
C CYS A 203 -4.69 -21.22 -7.49
N ALA A 204 -5.25 -20.74 -6.38
CA ALA A 204 -6.59 -21.13 -5.94
C ALA A 204 -7.67 -20.77 -6.97
N ALA A 205 -7.61 -19.55 -7.53
CA ALA A 205 -8.56 -19.09 -8.56
C ALA A 205 -8.49 -19.96 -9.83
N ALA A 206 -7.29 -20.37 -10.25
CA ALA A 206 -7.10 -21.23 -11.41
C ALA A 206 -7.72 -22.62 -11.18
N ILE A 207 -7.53 -23.21 -9.99
CA ILE A 207 -8.11 -24.51 -9.62
C ILE A 207 -9.64 -24.40 -9.54
N ASP A 208 -10.17 -23.34 -8.97
CA ASP A 208 -11.61 -23.13 -8.88
C ASP A 208 -12.25 -22.96 -10.28
N ALA A 209 -11.58 -22.23 -11.19
CA ALA A 209 -12.01 -22.06 -12.57
C ALA A 209 -11.96 -23.40 -13.35
N GLU A 210 -10.91 -24.22 -13.18
CA GLU A 210 -10.81 -25.55 -13.80
C GLU A 210 -11.96 -26.46 -13.37
N ARG A 211 -12.25 -26.51 -12.06
CA ARG A 211 -13.34 -27.33 -11.51
C ARG A 211 -14.71 -26.88 -12.03
N HIS A 212 -14.91 -25.58 -12.18
CA HIS A 212 -16.11 -25.03 -12.76
C HIS A 212 -16.27 -25.49 -14.22
N LEU A 213 -15.23 -25.35 -15.05
CA LEU A 213 -15.26 -25.79 -16.45
C LEU A 213 -15.56 -27.28 -16.56
N ALA A 214 -14.90 -28.12 -15.74
CA ALA A 214 -15.16 -29.56 -15.73
C ALA A 214 -16.61 -29.91 -15.33
N SER A 215 -17.29 -29.04 -14.59
CA SER A 215 -18.71 -29.23 -14.24
C SER A 215 -19.69 -28.84 -15.36
N LEU A 216 -19.24 -28.04 -16.33
CA LEU A 216 -20.07 -27.65 -17.50
C LEU A 216 -20.07 -28.75 -18.58
N ASP A 217 -19.08 -29.63 -18.57
CA ASP A 217 -18.93 -30.73 -19.55
C ASP A 217 -19.70 -32.02 -19.14
N GLN A 218 -20.45 -31.97 -18.01
CA GLN A 218 -21.29 -33.06 -17.51
C GLN A 218 -22.78 -32.80 -17.83
#